data_8c7d461767cff6f0215ac303f02d4394
#
_entry.id   8c7d461767cff6f0215ac303f02d4394
#
_cell.length_a   1.000
_cell.length_b   1.000
_cell.length_c   1.000
_cell.angle_alpha   90.00
_cell.angle_beta   90.00
_cell.angle_gamma   90.00
#
_symmetry.space_group_name_H-M   'P 1'
#
loop_
_entity.id
_entity.type
_entity.pdbx_description
1 polymer ?
#
loop_
_entity_poly.entity_id
_entity_poly.type
_entity_poly.pdbx_seq_one_letter_code
_entity_poly.pdbx_strand_id
1 'polypeptide(L)'
;MNLKFIGAFTWYYGINSIPRGISYVVSSLLYPLVFLFLITIFSAGRLIDFAVVGGFLTIIASNAVYGSADAAFQRIQLRIQDLFVATRISSLDYNFGLAFSYLATALPGLVLYVFIGLYLSIFSALPFLAFIGVMLVLLIAVMAISIVITGLIRHVRNLWGVMAIVNVLLTTVPPSFYPYTILPKWALYILMVSPVTPAAMLSQWLFGLSPFAWYALPVLAIEAIVYFAIAMHMSGWRER
;
A
#
# COMPACT_ATOMS: atom_id res chain seq x y z
N MET A 1 19.27 -7.69 -11.98
CA MET A 1 18.26 -6.61 -11.82
C MET A 1 18.55 -5.50 -12.82
N ASN A 2 17.57 -5.18 -13.67
CA ASN A 2 17.74 -4.18 -14.73
C ASN A 2 17.21 -2.80 -14.26
N LEU A 3 18.07 -2.03 -13.58
CA LEU A 3 17.72 -0.71 -13.02
C LEU A 3 17.25 0.30 -14.09
N LYS A 4 17.77 0.19 -15.32
CA LYS A 4 17.33 1.06 -16.44
C LYS A 4 15.88 0.80 -16.82
N PHE A 5 15.50 -0.48 -16.87
CA PHE A 5 14.11 -0.86 -17.13
C PHE A 5 13.19 -0.38 -15.99
N ILE A 6 13.57 -0.66 -14.73
CA ILE A 6 12.78 -0.25 -13.55
C ILE A 6 12.57 1.27 -13.56
N GLY A 7 13.63 2.04 -13.78
CA GLY A 7 13.55 3.51 -13.86
C GLY A 7 12.65 4.01 -15.00
N ALA A 8 12.83 3.47 -16.21
CA ALA A 8 12.00 3.84 -17.37
C ALA A 8 10.52 3.45 -17.17
N PHE A 9 10.27 2.28 -16.60
CA PHE A 9 8.93 1.80 -16.30
C PHE A 9 8.24 2.68 -15.25
N THR A 10 8.95 2.99 -14.16
CA THR A 10 8.48 3.90 -13.09
C THR A 10 8.17 5.29 -13.66
N TRP A 11 9.04 5.81 -14.52
CA TRP A 11 8.82 7.10 -15.17
C TRP A 11 7.55 7.08 -16.03
N TYR A 12 7.40 6.08 -16.88
CA TYR A 12 6.31 6.02 -17.86
C TYR A 12 4.97 5.73 -17.22
N TYR A 13 4.88 4.69 -16.40
CA TYR A 13 3.62 4.25 -15.76
C TYR A 13 3.32 4.98 -14.45
N GLY A 14 4.35 5.48 -13.75
CA GLY A 14 4.18 6.24 -12.51
C GLY A 14 4.10 7.73 -12.77
N ILE A 15 5.25 8.39 -12.92
CA ILE A 15 5.34 9.86 -12.91
C ILE A 15 4.60 10.50 -14.10
N ASN A 16 4.80 9.98 -15.32
CA ASN A 16 4.20 10.54 -16.53
C ASN A 16 2.68 10.29 -16.62
N SER A 17 2.14 9.39 -15.82
CA SER A 17 0.69 9.13 -15.73
C SER A 17 -0.04 10.16 -14.85
N ILE A 18 0.65 10.81 -13.91
CA ILE A 18 0.05 11.76 -12.96
C ILE A 18 -0.69 12.91 -13.66
N PRO A 19 -0.07 13.69 -14.57
CA PRO A 19 -0.77 14.79 -15.23
C PRO A 19 -1.87 14.34 -16.18
N ARG A 20 -1.81 13.11 -16.70
CA ARG A 20 -2.82 12.54 -17.60
C ARG A 20 -4.01 11.93 -16.86
N GLY A 21 -3.82 11.55 -15.61
CA GLY A 21 -4.80 10.91 -14.75
C GLY A 21 -5.10 11.71 -13.48
N ILE A 22 -5.25 13.03 -13.58
CA ILE A 22 -5.44 13.90 -12.39
C ILE A 22 -6.68 13.50 -11.58
N SER A 23 -7.75 13.05 -12.24
CA SER A 23 -8.94 12.55 -11.56
C SER A 23 -8.64 11.29 -10.73
N TYR A 24 -7.72 10.46 -11.18
CA TYR A 24 -7.27 9.27 -10.46
C TYR A 24 -6.47 9.66 -9.20
N VAL A 25 -5.57 10.63 -9.34
CA VAL A 25 -4.80 11.18 -8.20
C VAL A 25 -5.74 11.81 -7.17
N VAL A 26 -6.69 12.63 -7.62
CA VAL A 26 -7.68 13.25 -6.73
C VAL A 26 -8.54 12.20 -6.03
N SER A 27 -9.02 11.18 -6.74
CA SER A 27 -9.84 10.12 -6.12
C SER A 27 -9.06 9.31 -5.09
N SER A 28 -7.75 9.04 -5.32
CA SER A 28 -6.90 8.33 -4.37
C SER A 28 -6.65 9.13 -3.09
N LEU A 29 -6.70 10.45 -3.17
CA LEU A 29 -6.55 11.37 -2.04
C LEU A 29 -7.84 11.60 -1.26
N LEU A 30 -8.98 11.59 -1.95
CA LEU A 30 -10.27 11.87 -1.32
C LEU A 30 -10.56 10.92 -0.16
N TYR A 31 -10.31 9.64 -0.34
CA TYR A 31 -10.58 8.65 0.68
C TYR A 31 -9.84 8.93 2.01
N PRO A 32 -8.50 9.02 2.08
CA PRO A 32 -7.82 9.33 3.33
C PRO A 32 -8.12 10.74 3.86
N LEU A 33 -8.38 11.73 3.00
CA LEU A 33 -8.77 13.06 3.43
C LEU A 33 -10.17 13.09 4.07
N VAL A 34 -11.12 12.35 3.52
CA VAL A 34 -12.46 12.20 4.14
C VAL A 34 -12.33 11.56 5.51
N PHE A 35 -11.51 10.51 5.67
CA PHE A 35 -11.28 9.90 6.98
C PHE A 35 -10.58 10.86 7.94
N LEU A 36 -9.58 11.62 7.49
CA LEU A 36 -8.95 12.66 8.30
C LEU A 36 -9.97 13.67 8.80
N PHE A 37 -10.83 14.16 7.91
CA PHE A 37 -11.88 15.11 8.25
C PHE A 37 -12.90 14.52 9.25
N LEU A 38 -13.44 13.34 8.97
CA LEU A 38 -14.44 12.68 9.82
C LEU A 38 -13.87 12.40 11.21
N ILE A 39 -12.68 11.82 11.29
CA ILE A 39 -12.05 11.48 12.57
C ILE A 39 -11.75 12.74 13.37
N THR A 40 -11.28 13.81 12.72
CA THR A 40 -11.04 15.09 13.40
C THR A 40 -12.33 15.65 14.01
N ILE A 41 -13.44 15.61 13.28
CA ILE A 41 -14.73 16.10 13.78
C ILE A 41 -15.26 15.21 14.90
N PHE A 42 -15.39 13.89 14.66
CA PHE A 42 -16.01 12.98 15.63
C PHE A 42 -15.17 12.78 16.90
N SER A 43 -13.85 12.92 16.81
CA SER A 43 -12.97 12.85 17.99
C SER A 43 -12.74 14.20 18.66
N ALA A 44 -13.36 15.28 18.16
CA ALA A 44 -13.04 16.64 18.58
C ALA A 44 -11.52 16.94 18.54
N GLY A 45 -10.85 16.48 17.50
CA GLY A 45 -9.41 16.64 17.29
C GLY A 45 -8.50 15.66 18.06
N ARG A 46 -9.02 14.86 18.98
CA ARG A 46 -8.19 13.99 19.85
C ARG A 46 -7.46 12.86 19.10
N LEU A 47 -7.97 12.45 17.95
CA LEU A 47 -7.39 11.36 17.14
C LEU A 47 -6.78 11.86 15.83
N ILE A 48 -6.49 13.16 15.71
CA ILE A 48 -5.95 13.73 14.47
C ILE A 48 -4.59 13.13 14.11
N ASP A 49 -3.75 12.86 15.09
CA ASP A 49 -2.43 12.26 14.88
C ASP A 49 -2.55 10.85 14.30
N PHE A 50 -3.49 10.05 14.82
CA PHE A 50 -3.83 8.74 14.25
C PHE A 50 -4.37 8.86 12.83
N ALA A 51 -5.18 9.87 12.56
CA ALA A 51 -5.75 10.08 11.24
C ALA A 51 -4.69 10.49 10.21
N VAL A 52 -3.68 11.26 10.60
CA VAL A 52 -2.56 11.62 9.73
C VAL A 52 -1.67 10.41 9.44
N VAL A 53 -1.26 9.68 10.47
CA VAL A 53 -0.43 8.46 10.31
C VAL A 53 -1.20 7.40 9.51
N GLY A 54 -2.47 7.18 9.84
CA GLY A 54 -3.34 6.23 9.16
C GLY A 54 -3.62 6.59 7.70
N GLY A 55 -3.78 7.88 7.41
CA GLY A 55 -3.94 8.35 6.04
C GLY A 55 -2.73 8.06 5.16
N PHE A 56 -1.52 8.25 5.71
CA PHE A 56 -0.28 7.91 5.04
C PHE A 56 -0.20 6.41 4.70
N LEU A 57 -0.49 5.55 5.69
CA LEU A 57 -0.58 4.09 5.52
C LEU A 57 -1.59 3.71 4.43
N THR A 58 -2.77 4.31 4.49
CA THR A 58 -3.87 4.02 3.57
C THR A 58 -3.55 4.44 2.14
N ILE A 59 -2.87 5.58 1.93
CA ILE A 59 -2.42 6.00 0.60
C ILE A 59 -1.52 4.94 -0.02
N ILE A 60 -0.51 4.47 0.72
CA ILE A 60 0.44 3.47 0.22
C ILE A 60 -0.28 2.14 -0.05
N ALA A 61 -1.06 1.65 0.91
CA ALA A 61 -1.73 0.37 0.79
C ALA A 61 -2.80 0.37 -0.32
N SER A 62 -3.62 1.42 -0.43
CA SER A 62 -4.63 1.52 -1.48
C SER A 62 -4.01 1.63 -2.87
N ASN A 63 -2.92 2.40 -3.04
CA ASN A 63 -2.22 2.45 -4.31
C ASN A 63 -1.61 1.08 -4.68
N ALA A 64 -1.09 0.31 -3.74
CA ALA A 64 -0.61 -1.05 -3.99
C ALA A 64 -1.74 -2.00 -4.41
N VAL A 65 -2.91 -1.92 -3.76
CA VAL A 65 -4.09 -2.73 -4.10
C VAL A 65 -4.61 -2.41 -5.49
N TYR A 66 -4.93 -1.15 -5.77
CA TYR A 66 -5.48 -0.74 -7.07
C TYR A 66 -4.46 -0.84 -8.19
N GLY A 67 -3.20 -0.57 -7.89
CA GLY A 67 -2.12 -0.78 -8.84
C GLY A 67 -1.97 -2.24 -9.25
N SER A 68 -2.14 -3.19 -8.32
CA SER A 68 -2.16 -4.61 -8.64
C SER A 68 -3.36 -5.01 -9.50
N ALA A 69 -4.51 -4.32 -9.33
CA ALA A 69 -5.65 -4.46 -10.23
C ALA A 69 -5.34 -3.96 -11.65
N ASP A 70 -4.71 -2.79 -11.77
CA ASP A 70 -4.25 -2.26 -13.07
C ASP A 70 -3.28 -3.22 -13.76
N ALA A 71 -2.30 -3.76 -13.02
CA ALA A 71 -1.37 -4.75 -13.56
C ALA A 71 -2.09 -6.02 -14.03
N ALA A 72 -3.08 -6.49 -13.28
CA ALA A 72 -3.88 -7.64 -13.68
C ALA A 72 -4.75 -7.34 -14.92
N PHE A 73 -5.33 -6.15 -15.00
CA PHE A 73 -6.04 -5.69 -16.20
C PHE A 73 -5.13 -5.67 -17.42
N GLN A 74 -3.95 -5.08 -17.30
CA GLN A 74 -2.96 -5.03 -18.37
C GLN A 74 -2.52 -6.43 -18.81
N ARG A 75 -2.38 -7.37 -17.85
CA ARG A 75 -2.03 -8.76 -18.13
C ARG A 75 -3.15 -9.49 -18.88
N ILE A 76 -4.38 -9.43 -18.36
CA ILE A 76 -5.52 -10.23 -18.86
C ILE A 76 -6.08 -9.65 -20.15
N GLN A 77 -6.28 -8.34 -20.20
CA GLN A 77 -6.98 -7.65 -21.31
C GLN A 77 -6.02 -7.17 -22.39
N LEU A 78 -4.90 -6.57 -22.01
CA LEU A 78 -3.97 -5.93 -22.95
C LEU A 78 -2.77 -6.83 -23.30
N ARG A 79 -2.58 -7.95 -22.58
CA ARG A 79 -1.45 -8.88 -22.76
C ARG A 79 -0.07 -8.21 -22.75
N ILE A 80 0.06 -7.08 -22.06
CA ILE A 80 1.32 -6.32 -22.01
C ILE A 80 2.43 -7.13 -21.36
N GLN A 81 2.10 -8.00 -20.41
CA GLN A 81 3.07 -8.89 -19.78
C GLN A 81 3.75 -9.80 -20.79
N ASP A 82 3.02 -10.31 -21.80
CA ASP A 82 3.56 -11.21 -22.81
C ASP A 82 4.67 -10.53 -23.64
N LEU A 83 4.57 -9.21 -23.86
CA LEU A 83 5.61 -8.43 -24.52
C LEU A 83 6.90 -8.40 -23.71
N PHE A 84 6.80 -8.28 -22.37
CA PHE A 84 7.98 -8.26 -21.50
C PHE A 84 8.58 -9.67 -21.34
N VAL A 85 7.74 -10.71 -21.28
CA VAL A 85 8.20 -12.12 -21.24
C VAL A 85 9.03 -12.48 -22.49
N ALA A 86 8.69 -11.91 -23.66
CA ALA A 86 9.45 -12.07 -24.90
C ALA A 86 10.82 -11.37 -24.90
N THR A 87 11.10 -10.53 -23.88
CA THR A 87 12.36 -9.79 -23.73
C THR A 87 13.27 -10.46 -22.68
N ARG A 88 14.42 -9.82 -22.39
CA ARG A 88 15.34 -10.23 -21.33
C ARG A 88 14.95 -9.74 -19.93
N ILE A 89 13.73 -9.21 -19.77
CA ILE A 89 13.24 -8.66 -18.50
C ILE A 89 12.81 -9.83 -17.62
N SER A 90 13.27 -9.82 -16.36
CA SER A 90 12.88 -10.81 -15.37
C SER A 90 11.55 -10.44 -14.69
N SER A 91 10.87 -11.43 -14.09
CA SER A 91 9.70 -11.21 -13.26
C SER A 91 9.97 -10.22 -12.12
N LEU A 92 11.16 -10.29 -11.51
CA LEU A 92 11.57 -9.36 -10.46
C LEU A 92 11.67 -7.94 -10.98
N ASP A 93 12.31 -7.70 -12.14
CA ASP A 93 12.43 -6.37 -12.74
C ASP A 93 11.05 -5.75 -13.01
N TYR A 94 10.12 -6.55 -13.53
CA TYR A 94 8.76 -6.11 -13.79
C TYR A 94 7.99 -5.77 -12.51
N ASN A 95 8.03 -6.64 -11.51
CA ASN A 95 7.32 -6.42 -10.23
C ASN A 95 7.88 -5.22 -9.47
N PHE A 96 9.21 -5.01 -9.45
CA PHE A 96 9.81 -3.81 -8.88
C PHE A 96 9.44 -2.56 -9.68
N GLY A 97 9.41 -2.63 -11.00
CA GLY A 97 8.95 -1.54 -11.85
C GLY A 97 7.51 -1.13 -11.52
N LEU A 98 6.62 -2.11 -11.34
CA LEU A 98 5.24 -1.88 -10.89
C LEU A 98 5.19 -1.25 -9.49
N ALA A 99 5.90 -1.80 -8.51
CA ALA A 99 5.91 -1.29 -7.14
C ALA A 99 6.34 0.18 -7.09
N PHE A 100 7.43 0.52 -7.77
CA PHE A 100 7.90 1.90 -7.84
C PHE A 100 6.97 2.82 -8.64
N SER A 101 6.28 2.30 -9.67
CA SER A 101 5.26 3.07 -10.39
C SER A 101 4.10 3.44 -9.49
N TYR A 102 3.61 2.50 -8.67
CA TYR A 102 2.52 2.77 -7.72
C TYR A 102 2.94 3.70 -6.59
N LEU A 103 4.19 3.55 -6.11
CA LEU A 103 4.74 4.52 -5.16
C LEU A 103 4.81 5.93 -5.79
N ALA A 104 5.21 6.04 -7.04
CA ALA A 104 5.26 7.31 -7.75
C ALA A 104 3.87 7.95 -7.91
N THR A 105 2.84 7.18 -8.24
CA THR A 105 1.46 7.69 -8.30
C THR A 105 0.90 8.08 -6.93
N ALA A 106 1.41 7.50 -5.85
CA ALA A 106 1.05 7.85 -4.47
C ALA A 106 1.72 9.15 -3.99
N LEU A 107 2.84 9.59 -4.63
CA LEU A 107 3.63 10.74 -4.18
C LEU A 107 2.83 12.01 -3.91
N PRO A 108 1.88 12.45 -4.76
CA PRO A 108 1.12 13.66 -4.48
C PRO A 108 0.40 13.60 -3.13
N GLY A 109 -0.17 12.43 -2.81
CA GLY A 109 -0.83 12.21 -1.54
C GLY A 109 0.12 12.13 -0.36
N LEU A 110 1.23 11.44 -0.54
CA LEU A 110 2.25 11.34 0.50
C LEU A 110 2.83 12.70 0.83
N VAL A 111 3.13 13.53 -0.19
CA VAL A 111 3.62 14.90 0.00
C VAL A 111 2.62 15.74 0.78
N LEU A 112 1.33 15.68 0.43
CA LEU A 112 0.30 16.39 1.17
C LEU A 112 0.26 15.97 2.65
N TYR A 113 0.30 14.68 2.93
CA TYR A 113 0.28 14.15 4.29
C TYR A 113 1.57 14.45 5.07
N VAL A 114 2.73 14.53 4.41
CA VAL A 114 3.97 15.02 5.01
C VAL A 114 3.80 16.49 5.45
N PHE A 115 3.24 17.35 4.60
CA PHE A 115 2.98 18.74 4.97
C PHE A 115 2.01 18.85 6.15
N ILE A 116 0.93 18.07 6.17
CA ILE A 116 -0.01 18.05 7.29
C ILE A 116 0.69 17.59 8.58
N GLY A 117 1.46 16.51 8.52
CA GLY A 117 2.15 15.96 9.68
C GLY A 117 3.26 16.88 10.24
N LEU A 118 3.96 17.61 9.36
CA LEU A 118 4.92 18.64 9.76
C LEU A 118 4.22 19.86 10.39
N TYR A 119 3.13 20.32 9.79
CA TYR A 119 2.34 21.43 10.31
C TYR A 119 1.79 21.14 11.71
N LEU A 120 1.34 19.92 11.95
CA LEU A 120 0.84 19.47 13.25
C LEU A 120 1.95 19.02 14.21
N SER A 121 3.23 19.12 13.80
CA SER A 121 4.41 18.71 14.59
C SER A 121 4.40 17.22 14.99
N ILE A 122 3.73 16.37 14.23
CA ILE A 122 3.66 14.92 14.47
C ILE A 122 4.97 14.25 14.03
N PHE A 123 5.54 14.68 12.91
CA PHE A 123 6.71 14.07 12.32
C PHE A 123 8.00 14.70 12.81
N SER A 124 8.81 13.91 13.50
CA SER A 124 10.19 14.23 13.85
C SER A 124 11.17 13.42 12.98
N ALA A 125 12.37 13.93 12.73
CA ALA A 125 13.25 13.41 11.68
C ALA A 125 13.60 11.92 11.82
N LEU A 126 14.02 11.46 13.00
CA LEU A 126 14.44 10.07 13.21
C LEU A 126 13.26 9.08 13.18
N PRO A 127 12.14 9.30 13.88
CA PRO A 127 10.94 8.47 13.75
C PRO A 127 10.39 8.46 12.32
N PHE A 128 10.44 9.59 11.61
CA PHE A 128 9.96 9.65 10.23
C PHE A 128 10.81 8.81 9.26
N LEU A 129 12.13 8.78 9.45
CA LEU A 129 13.00 7.91 8.66
C LEU A 129 12.69 6.41 8.90
N ALA A 130 12.49 6.01 10.16
CA ALA A 130 12.07 4.64 10.49
C ALA A 130 10.68 4.33 9.91
N PHE A 131 9.76 5.29 9.95
CA PHE A 131 8.43 5.19 9.36
C PHE A 131 8.48 4.94 7.85
N ILE A 132 9.38 5.62 7.11
CA ILE A 132 9.59 5.33 5.68
C ILE A 132 10.01 3.86 5.48
N GLY A 133 10.86 3.32 6.33
CA GLY A 133 11.23 1.90 6.29
C GLY A 133 10.02 0.98 6.46
N VAL A 134 9.15 1.26 7.45
CA VAL A 134 7.88 0.51 7.64
C VAL A 134 6.99 0.62 6.40
N MET A 135 6.90 1.80 5.78
CA MET A 135 6.10 2.03 4.57
C MET A 135 6.59 1.23 3.36
N LEU A 136 7.91 1.10 3.19
CA LEU A 136 8.46 0.30 2.09
C LEU A 136 8.18 -1.19 2.28
N VAL A 137 8.28 -1.72 3.49
CA VAL A 137 7.92 -3.11 3.79
C VAL A 137 6.41 -3.33 3.60
N LEU A 138 5.58 -2.39 4.06
CA LEU A 138 4.14 -2.42 3.85
C LEU A 138 3.77 -2.45 2.37
N LEU A 139 4.38 -1.59 1.55
CA LEU A 139 4.16 -1.54 0.10
C LEU A 139 4.40 -2.92 -0.54
N ILE A 140 5.54 -3.56 -0.20
CA ILE A 140 5.89 -4.88 -0.72
C ILE A 140 4.86 -5.93 -0.27
N ALA A 141 4.50 -5.95 1.00
CA ALA A 141 3.57 -6.93 1.56
C ALA A 141 2.15 -6.79 0.96
N VAL A 142 1.62 -5.57 0.89
CA VAL A 142 0.28 -5.31 0.33
C VAL A 142 0.25 -5.57 -1.18
N MET A 143 1.29 -5.17 -1.90
CA MET A 143 1.39 -5.47 -3.33
C MET A 143 1.43 -6.98 -3.57
N ALA A 144 2.22 -7.71 -2.80
CA ALA A 144 2.36 -9.15 -2.93
C ALA A 144 1.03 -9.89 -2.70
N ILE A 145 0.32 -9.61 -1.60
CA ILE A 145 -0.99 -10.22 -1.33
C ILE A 145 -2.02 -9.83 -2.40
N SER A 146 -1.96 -8.60 -2.90
CA SER A 146 -2.86 -8.12 -3.95
C SER A 146 -2.60 -8.82 -5.29
N ILE A 147 -1.34 -9.11 -5.64
CA ILE A 147 -0.98 -9.91 -6.82
C ILE A 147 -1.50 -11.34 -6.69
N VAL A 148 -1.40 -11.96 -5.50
CA VAL A 148 -1.97 -13.29 -5.24
C VAL A 148 -3.48 -13.28 -5.49
N ILE A 149 -4.20 -12.32 -4.92
CA ILE A 149 -5.67 -12.21 -5.08
C ILE A 149 -6.04 -11.96 -6.53
N THR A 150 -5.38 -11.02 -7.22
CA THR A 150 -5.65 -10.75 -8.64
C THR A 150 -5.30 -11.93 -9.54
N GLY A 151 -4.35 -12.79 -9.14
CA GLY A 151 -4.02 -14.03 -9.82
C GLY A 151 -5.16 -15.06 -9.83
N LEU A 152 -6.03 -15.02 -8.82
CA LEU A 152 -7.21 -15.91 -8.71
C LEU A 152 -8.41 -15.41 -9.53
N ILE A 153 -8.39 -14.14 -9.97
CA ILE A 153 -9.50 -13.53 -10.71
C ILE A 153 -9.38 -13.89 -12.20
N ARG A 154 -10.35 -14.64 -12.70
CA ARG A 154 -10.39 -15.08 -14.10
C ARG A 154 -11.05 -14.07 -15.05
N HIS A 155 -11.97 -13.25 -14.53
CA HIS A 155 -12.77 -12.34 -15.34
C HIS A 155 -12.50 -10.88 -14.97
N VAL A 156 -12.05 -10.09 -15.93
CA VAL A 156 -11.75 -8.65 -15.78
C VAL A 156 -12.94 -7.87 -15.21
N ARG A 157 -14.18 -8.27 -15.56
CA ARG A 157 -15.41 -7.65 -15.05
C ARG A 157 -15.50 -7.62 -13.52
N ASN A 158 -14.97 -8.64 -12.84
CA ASN A 158 -15.03 -8.76 -11.38
C ASN A 158 -13.82 -8.12 -10.70
N LEU A 159 -12.78 -7.78 -11.46
CA LEU A 159 -11.49 -7.35 -10.92
C LEU A 159 -11.62 -6.15 -9.99
N TRP A 160 -12.25 -5.08 -10.46
CA TRP A 160 -12.39 -3.84 -9.70
C TRP A 160 -13.29 -4.00 -8.47
N GLY A 161 -14.39 -4.76 -8.59
CA GLY A 161 -15.27 -5.04 -7.46
C GLY A 161 -14.59 -5.84 -6.36
N VAL A 162 -13.87 -6.90 -6.72
CA VAL A 162 -13.10 -7.70 -5.74
C VAL A 162 -12.01 -6.86 -5.09
N MET A 163 -11.25 -6.10 -5.88
CA MET A 163 -10.17 -5.29 -5.33
C MET A 163 -10.67 -4.11 -4.49
N ALA A 164 -11.86 -3.58 -4.73
CA ALA A 164 -12.49 -2.62 -3.84
C ALA A 164 -12.81 -3.24 -2.46
N ILE A 165 -13.34 -4.46 -2.42
CA ILE A 165 -13.57 -5.21 -1.17
C ILE A 165 -12.24 -5.47 -0.46
N VAL A 166 -11.24 -5.95 -1.19
CA VAL A 166 -9.88 -6.21 -0.66
C VAL A 166 -9.27 -4.93 -0.09
N ASN A 167 -9.42 -3.81 -0.78
CA ASN A 167 -8.92 -2.53 -0.29
C ASN A 167 -9.55 -2.17 1.08
N VAL A 168 -10.86 -2.25 1.20
CA VAL A 168 -11.54 -1.96 2.48
C VAL A 168 -11.05 -2.91 3.58
N LEU A 169 -10.98 -4.20 3.32
CA LEU A 169 -10.54 -5.20 4.30
C LEU A 169 -9.08 -5.01 4.72
N LEU A 170 -8.20 -4.64 3.80
CA LEU A 170 -6.77 -4.47 4.09
C LEU A 170 -6.43 -3.10 4.68
N THR A 171 -7.16 -2.02 4.37
CA THR A 171 -6.76 -0.66 4.73
C THR A 171 -7.67 0.01 5.76
N THR A 172 -8.98 -0.27 5.73
CA THR A 172 -9.97 0.43 6.55
C THR A 172 -10.27 -0.32 7.85
N VAL A 173 -10.40 -1.64 7.76
CA VAL A 173 -10.72 -2.48 8.93
C VAL A 173 -9.55 -2.54 9.92
N PRO A 174 -8.27 -2.62 9.49
CA PRO A 174 -7.11 -2.50 10.39
C PRO A 174 -7.10 -1.21 11.20
N PRO A 175 -6.42 -1.17 12.36
CA PRO A 175 -6.37 0.00 13.25
C PRO A 175 -5.46 1.10 12.70
N SER A 176 -5.70 1.55 11.44
CA SER A 176 -4.91 2.60 10.80
C SER A 176 -5.24 3.96 11.37
N PHE A 177 -6.51 4.23 11.62
CA PHE A 177 -7.05 5.54 11.97
C PHE A 177 -7.41 5.69 13.45
N TYR A 178 -7.18 4.67 14.26
CA TYR A 178 -7.50 4.65 15.69
C TYR A 178 -6.47 3.81 16.45
N PRO A 179 -6.35 4.00 17.78
CA PRO A 179 -5.40 3.23 18.56
C PRO A 179 -5.67 1.72 18.51
N TYR A 180 -4.67 0.91 18.19
CA TYR A 180 -4.84 -0.54 18.17
C TYR A 180 -5.21 -1.12 19.55
N THR A 181 -4.91 -0.38 20.63
CA THR A 181 -5.17 -0.76 22.02
C THR A 181 -6.66 -0.82 22.37
N ILE A 182 -7.54 -0.21 21.54
CA ILE A 182 -9.01 -0.28 21.74
C ILE A 182 -9.54 -1.66 21.34
N LEU A 183 -8.83 -2.36 20.45
CA LEU A 183 -9.29 -3.66 19.95
C LEU A 183 -9.11 -4.76 20.98
N PRO A 184 -10.10 -5.65 21.13
CA PRO A 184 -9.91 -6.88 21.89
C PRO A 184 -8.86 -7.77 21.22
N LYS A 185 -8.08 -8.51 22.01
CA LYS A 185 -6.94 -9.31 21.51
C LYS A 185 -7.33 -10.26 20.37
N TRP A 186 -8.50 -10.90 20.46
CA TRP A 186 -8.96 -11.83 19.43
C TRP A 186 -9.19 -11.14 18.07
N ALA A 187 -9.76 -9.92 18.08
CA ALA A 187 -9.96 -9.14 16.86
C ALA A 187 -8.62 -8.68 16.28
N LEU A 188 -7.70 -8.24 17.14
CA LEU A 188 -6.36 -7.84 16.70
C LEU A 188 -5.62 -9.00 16.00
N TYR A 189 -5.70 -10.24 16.55
CA TYR A 189 -5.09 -11.40 15.90
C TYR A 189 -5.69 -11.73 14.53
N ILE A 190 -7.00 -11.58 14.37
CA ILE A 190 -7.64 -11.76 13.05
C ILE A 190 -7.14 -10.69 12.07
N LEU A 191 -7.04 -9.44 12.52
CA LEU A 191 -6.60 -8.32 11.69
C LEU A 191 -5.10 -8.38 11.34
N MET A 192 -4.29 -9.15 12.08
CA MET A 192 -2.88 -9.41 11.75
C MET A 192 -2.67 -10.10 10.40
N VAL A 193 -3.70 -10.64 9.75
CA VAL A 193 -3.61 -11.15 8.38
C VAL A 193 -3.40 -10.01 7.37
N SER A 194 -3.78 -8.79 7.74
CA SER A 194 -3.50 -7.60 6.93
C SER A 194 -2.16 -6.98 7.32
N PRO A 195 -1.22 -6.83 6.39
CA PRO A 195 0.06 -6.17 6.65
C PRO A 195 -0.07 -4.73 7.17
N VAL A 196 -1.21 -4.12 6.92
CA VAL A 196 -1.51 -2.77 7.42
C VAL A 196 -1.64 -2.77 8.95
N THR A 197 -2.11 -3.86 9.57
CA THR A 197 -2.24 -3.94 11.03
C THR A 197 -0.89 -3.81 11.74
N PRO A 198 0.11 -4.68 11.51
CA PRO A 198 1.41 -4.53 12.17
C PRO A 198 2.14 -3.25 11.75
N ALA A 199 1.97 -2.79 10.51
CA ALA A 199 2.52 -1.50 10.07
C ALA A 199 1.90 -0.32 10.83
N ALA A 200 0.58 -0.33 11.07
CA ALA A 200 -0.10 0.69 11.86
C ALA A 200 0.38 0.69 13.32
N MET A 201 0.53 -0.48 13.93
CA MET A 201 1.04 -0.60 15.30
C MET A 201 2.46 -0.04 15.45
N LEU A 202 3.35 -0.37 14.50
CA LEU A 202 4.72 0.17 14.48
C LEU A 202 4.73 1.68 14.27
N SER A 203 3.90 2.17 13.34
CA SER A 203 3.82 3.60 13.04
C SER A 203 3.27 4.40 14.21
N GLN A 204 2.22 3.91 14.87
CA GLN A 204 1.67 4.51 16.09
C GLN A 204 2.72 4.57 17.22
N TRP A 205 3.52 3.52 17.39
CA TRP A 205 4.61 3.54 18.37
C TRP A 205 5.71 4.53 18.00
N LEU A 206 6.16 4.58 16.74
CA LEU A 206 7.22 5.48 16.29
C LEU A 206 6.90 6.96 16.58
N PHE A 207 5.63 7.33 16.51
CA PHE A 207 5.18 8.69 16.81
C PHE A 207 4.66 8.87 18.24
N GLY A 208 4.86 7.89 19.12
CA GLY A 208 4.47 7.98 20.54
C GLY A 208 2.96 7.93 20.80
N LEU A 209 2.16 7.51 19.80
CA LEU A 209 0.70 7.48 19.88
C LEU A 209 0.17 6.24 20.62
N SER A 210 0.94 5.15 20.64
CA SER A 210 0.54 3.88 21.24
C SER A 210 1.75 3.14 21.80
N PRO A 211 1.58 2.20 22.77
CA PRO A 211 2.66 1.41 23.31
C PRO A 211 3.38 0.57 22.25
N PHE A 212 4.61 0.16 22.55
CA PHE A 212 5.36 -0.74 21.67
C PHE A 212 4.84 -2.17 21.73
N ALA A 213 4.48 -2.71 20.58
CA ALA A 213 4.12 -4.11 20.42
C ALA A 213 5.26 -4.85 19.71
N TRP A 214 6.11 -5.54 20.48
CA TRP A 214 7.33 -6.19 19.98
C TRP A 214 7.09 -7.19 18.83
N TYR A 215 5.91 -7.81 18.80
CA TYR A 215 5.54 -8.79 17.76
C TYR A 215 5.15 -8.15 16.43
N ALA A 216 4.85 -6.85 16.39
CA ALA A 216 4.42 -6.20 15.15
C ALA A 216 5.52 -6.20 14.07
N LEU A 217 6.80 -5.99 14.49
CA LEU A 217 7.92 -5.99 13.55
C LEU A 217 8.16 -7.37 12.90
N PRO A 218 8.32 -8.47 13.66
CA PRO A 218 8.49 -9.79 13.05
C PRO A 218 7.25 -10.23 12.23
N VAL A 219 6.03 -9.89 12.65
CA VAL A 219 4.83 -10.22 11.88
C VAL A 219 4.86 -9.53 10.52
N LEU A 220 5.09 -8.22 10.47
CA LEU A 220 5.17 -7.48 9.20
C LEU A 220 6.27 -8.03 8.28
N ALA A 221 7.43 -8.38 8.83
CA ALA A 221 8.54 -8.96 8.06
C ALA A 221 8.18 -10.34 7.50
N ILE A 222 7.57 -11.21 8.31
CA ILE A 222 7.13 -12.55 7.90
C ILE A 222 6.05 -12.44 6.82
N GLU A 223 5.06 -11.57 7.00
CA GLU A 223 4.02 -11.33 5.99
C GLU A 223 4.60 -10.86 4.67
N ALA A 224 5.52 -9.90 4.70
CA ALA A 224 6.18 -9.42 3.48
C ALA A 224 6.92 -10.56 2.76
N ILE A 225 7.66 -11.40 3.48
CA ILE A 225 8.40 -12.53 2.91
C ILE A 225 7.44 -13.59 2.37
N VAL A 226 6.46 -14.01 3.17
CA VAL A 226 5.52 -15.09 2.82
C VAL A 226 4.65 -14.68 1.62
N TYR A 227 4.05 -13.50 1.67
CA TYR A 227 3.20 -13.02 0.58
C TYR A 227 4.00 -12.81 -0.70
N PHE A 228 5.23 -12.28 -0.58
CA PHE A 228 6.10 -12.13 -1.74
C PHE A 228 6.51 -13.48 -2.34
N ALA A 229 6.85 -14.47 -1.53
CA ALA A 229 7.17 -15.81 -2.00
C ALA A 229 5.98 -16.48 -2.72
N ILE A 230 4.76 -16.35 -2.16
CA ILE A 230 3.53 -16.86 -2.79
C ILE A 230 3.26 -16.12 -4.11
N ALA A 231 3.37 -14.80 -4.13
CA ALA A 231 3.16 -14.00 -5.33
C ALA A 231 4.14 -14.38 -6.46
N MET A 232 5.40 -14.60 -6.13
CA MET A 232 6.40 -15.03 -7.10
C MET A 232 6.10 -16.42 -7.67
N HIS A 233 5.66 -17.36 -6.82
CA HIS A 233 5.27 -18.70 -7.25
C HIS A 233 4.02 -18.67 -8.15
N MET A 234 3.03 -17.85 -7.82
CA MET A 234 1.77 -17.73 -8.58
C MET A 234 1.88 -16.84 -9.83
N SER A 235 2.93 -16.05 -9.98
CA SER A 235 3.05 -15.10 -11.09
C SER A 235 3.16 -15.78 -12.47
N GLY A 236 3.59 -17.07 -12.53
CA GLY A 236 3.64 -17.89 -13.75
C GLY A 236 4.35 -17.17 -14.92
N TRP A 237 5.46 -16.47 -14.66
CA TRP A 237 6.10 -15.53 -15.59
C TRP A 237 6.44 -16.10 -16.97
N ARG A 238 6.61 -17.44 -17.10
CA ARG A 238 7.07 -18.11 -18.33
C ARG A 238 6.23 -19.33 -18.75
N GLU A 239 5.16 -19.64 -18.03
CA GLU A 239 4.44 -20.91 -18.21
C GLU A 239 3.12 -20.79 -19.01
N ARG A 240 3.00 -19.76 -19.88
CA ARG A 240 1.82 -19.66 -20.75
C ARG A 240 2.18 -19.34 -22.18
#